data_d0b9fccbf1c460a57ecd2472be30113c
#
_entry.id   d0b9fccbf1c460a57ecd2472be30113c
#
_cell.length_a   1.000
_cell.length_b   1.000
_cell.length_c   1.000
_cell.angle_alpha   90.00
_cell.angle_beta   90.00
_cell.angle_gamma   90.00
#
_symmetry.space_group_name_H-M   'P 1'
#
loop_
_entity.id
_entity.type
_entity.pdbx_description
1 polymer ?
#
loop_
_entity_poly.entity_id
_entity_poly.type
_entity_poly.pdbx_seq_one_letter_code
_entity_poly.pdbx_strand_id
1 'polypeptide(L)'
;MIGVLDYTVTHYYHSGFSVSCDHTILVFDYWLGEEGELTEHLQLTPEKLSRFEHIYVFISHDHIDHMDPVVFTWKDLPGIRYVVSSDMTVGTRGRRMAPGDVLELAPDMTVKAFDSTDPGVSFLVEFRGLNVFHAGDLNFWHWRDESTLPEIEEADAEFRKALEPISGHPVDIAFFPLDPRQGTMFEAGANFFILSVKPRILIPMHYFHRAEVAMEYARTASTRGTEVIAMPGYGDRLGVEMDEEGYLNLYIPEPEPEEPKEEETEVLLAEDDPFLESDLPLAQLAENQPEDPPEKTGDEPAPEA
;
A
#
# COMPACT_ATOMS: atom_id res chain seq x y z
N MET A 1 -19.05 24.56 13.69
CA MET A 1 -19.34 23.19 14.12
C MET A 1 -18.80 22.31 13.01
N ILE A 2 -17.80 21.51 13.28
CA ILE A 2 -17.33 20.47 12.38
C ILE A 2 -18.38 19.36 12.58
N GLY A 3 -19.17 19.04 11.56
CA GLY A 3 -20.15 17.94 11.66
C GLY A 3 -19.44 16.59 11.83
N VAL A 4 -20.21 15.52 11.99
CA VAL A 4 -19.69 14.14 11.98
C VAL A 4 -18.91 13.93 10.68
N LEU A 5 -17.66 13.47 10.80
CA LEU A 5 -16.82 13.11 9.65
C LEU A 5 -16.88 11.60 9.44
N ASP A 6 -17.09 11.19 8.20
CA ASP A 6 -17.22 9.80 7.81
C ASP A 6 -16.04 9.40 6.92
N TYR A 7 -15.24 8.47 7.42
CA TYR A 7 -14.09 7.93 6.73
C TYR A 7 -14.37 6.50 6.27
N THR A 8 -13.85 6.16 5.12
CA THR A 8 -13.84 4.77 4.65
C THR A 8 -12.40 4.30 4.50
N VAL A 9 -12.06 3.23 5.20
CA VAL A 9 -10.82 2.48 5.04
C VAL A 9 -11.08 1.34 4.06
N THR A 10 -10.22 1.16 3.07
CA THR A 10 -10.31 0.03 2.12
C THR A 10 -8.98 -0.71 2.10
N HIS A 11 -9.01 -2.04 2.22
CA HIS A 11 -7.87 -2.92 2.02
C HIS A 11 -7.82 -3.38 0.57
N TYR A 12 -6.66 -3.26 -0.07
CA TYR A 12 -6.45 -3.78 -1.42
C TYR A 12 -5.72 -5.10 -1.39
N TYR A 13 -4.43 -5.08 -1.20
CA TYR A 13 -3.58 -6.26 -1.08
C TYR A 13 -2.35 -5.95 -0.23
N HIS A 14 -1.88 -6.92 0.55
CA HIS A 14 -0.66 -6.86 1.34
C HIS A 14 -0.60 -5.65 2.29
N SER A 15 0.16 -4.61 1.93
CA SER A 15 0.26 -3.34 2.67
C SER A 15 -0.53 -2.21 2.01
N GLY A 16 -1.28 -2.49 0.94
CA GLY A 16 -2.05 -1.53 0.17
C GLY A 16 -3.37 -1.16 0.84
N PHE A 17 -3.51 0.08 1.28
CA PHE A 17 -4.73 0.61 1.89
C PHE A 17 -5.11 1.97 1.32
N SER A 18 -6.38 2.33 1.43
CA SER A 18 -6.79 3.72 1.31
C SER A 18 -7.65 4.17 2.50
N VAL A 19 -7.61 5.47 2.76
CA VAL A 19 -8.53 6.15 3.68
C VAL A 19 -9.13 7.32 2.93
N SER A 20 -10.45 7.34 2.81
CA SER A 20 -11.16 8.43 2.12
C SER A 20 -12.15 9.12 3.06
N CYS A 21 -12.36 10.43 2.83
CA CYS A 21 -13.37 11.24 3.47
C CYS A 21 -13.82 12.32 2.49
N ASP A 22 -15.11 12.44 2.23
CA ASP A 22 -15.70 13.33 1.23
C ASP A 22 -15.00 13.18 -0.16
N HIS A 23 -14.38 14.26 -0.63
CA HIS A 23 -13.71 14.34 -1.94
C HIS A 23 -12.20 14.10 -1.88
N THR A 24 -11.69 13.55 -0.78
CA THR A 24 -10.26 13.29 -0.57
C THR A 24 -9.99 11.82 -0.34
N ILE A 25 -8.95 11.28 -0.96
CA ILE A 25 -8.47 9.92 -0.75
C ILE A 25 -6.95 9.93 -0.48
N LEU A 26 -6.55 9.17 0.53
CA LEU A 26 -5.17 8.81 0.85
C LEU A 26 -4.96 7.35 0.41
N VAL A 27 -3.97 7.08 -0.40
CA VAL A 27 -3.62 5.73 -0.86
C VAL A 27 -2.22 5.42 -0.36
N PHE A 28 -2.04 4.29 0.33
CA PHE A 28 -0.78 3.87 0.92
C PHE A 28 -0.31 2.57 0.27
N ASP A 29 0.98 2.51 -0.09
CA ASP A 29 1.73 1.32 -0.53
C ASP A 29 0.93 0.38 -1.44
N TYR A 30 0.36 0.95 -2.50
CA TYR A 30 -0.54 0.24 -3.40
C TYR A 30 0.23 -0.73 -4.30
N TRP A 31 -0.17 -2.01 -4.25
CA TRP A 31 0.39 -3.09 -5.04
C TRP A 31 -0.71 -4.04 -5.53
N LEU A 32 -0.59 -4.53 -6.76
CA LEU A 32 -1.56 -5.44 -7.38
C LEU A 32 -1.30 -6.91 -7.06
N GLY A 33 -0.13 -7.22 -6.47
CA GLY A 33 0.36 -8.58 -6.27
C GLY A 33 1.21 -9.09 -7.44
N GLU A 34 2.00 -10.14 -7.21
CA GLU A 34 2.91 -10.70 -8.21
C GLU A 34 2.16 -11.36 -9.38
N GLU A 35 1.06 -12.05 -9.09
CA GLU A 35 0.25 -12.79 -10.05
C GLU A 35 -1.10 -12.08 -10.35
N GLY A 36 -1.25 -10.82 -9.90
CA GLY A 36 -2.49 -10.07 -10.05
C GLY A 36 -3.58 -10.53 -9.06
N GLU A 37 -3.19 -10.74 -7.81
CA GLU A 37 -4.10 -11.16 -6.73
C GLU A 37 -5.24 -10.16 -6.54
N LEU A 38 -4.95 -8.88 -6.75
CA LEU A 38 -5.99 -7.85 -6.75
C LEU A 38 -6.72 -7.85 -8.10
N THR A 39 -7.89 -8.45 -8.11
CA THR A 39 -8.72 -8.58 -9.31
C THR A 39 -9.14 -7.22 -9.88
N GLU A 40 -9.32 -7.12 -11.19
CA GLU A 40 -9.52 -5.87 -11.95
C GLU A 40 -10.63 -4.98 -11.36
N HIS A 41 -11.75 -5.56 -10.94
CA HIS A 41 -12.88 -4.78 -10.38
C HIS A 41 -12.56 -4.14 -9.01
N LEU A 42 -11.56 -4.65 -8.29
CA LEU A 42 -11.10 -4.10 -7.01
C LEU A 42 -9.96 -3.07 -7.17
N GLN A 43 -9.30 -3.06 -8.34
CA GLN A 43 -8.18 -2.16 -8.59
C GLN A 43 -8.62 -0.69 -8.57
N LEU A 44 -7.71 0.16 -8.11
CA LEU A 44 -7.81 1.61 -8.31
C LEU A 44 -7.48 1.95 -9.75
N THR A 45 -8.44 2.51 -10.46
CA THR A 45 -8.28 2.98 -11.83
C THR A 45 -8.38 4.51 -11.88
N PRO A 46 -7.90 5.16 -12.95
CA PRO A 46 -8.09 6.60 -13.14
C PRO A 46 -9.56 7.03 -13.02
N GLU A 47 -10.50 6.22 -13.49
CA GLU A 47 -11.94 6.49 -13.44
C GLU A 47 -12.44 6.51 -11.99
N LYS A 48 -12.05 5.51 -11.19
CA LYS A 48 -12.41 5.45 -9.76
C LYS A 48 -11.78 6.61 -8.98
N LEU A 49 -10.51 6.92 -9.26
CA LEU A 49 -9.80 8.02 -8.61
C LEU A 49 -10.33 9.38 -9.02
N SER A 50 -10.85 9.56 -10.23
CA SER A 50 -11.41 10.83 -10.70
C SER A 50 -12.66 11.29 -9.93
N ARG A 51 -13.23 10.45 -9.09
CA ARG A 51 -14.33 10.81 -8.16
C ARG A 51 -13.85 11.70 -7.02
N PHE A 52 -12.53 11.76 -6.78
CA PHE A 52 -11.91 12.56 -5.73
C PHE A 52 -11.26 13.81 -6.31
N GLU A 53 -11.44 14.94 -5.63
CA GLU A 53 -10.80 16.21 -6.00
C GLU A 53 -9.34 16.25 -5.54
N HIS A 54 -9.02 15.51 -4.45
CA HIS A 54 -7.71 15.46 -3.84
C HIS A 54 -7.28 14.01 -3.65
N ILE A 55 -6.19 13.63 -4.31
CA ILE A 55 -5.64 12.28 -4.29
C ILE A 55 -4.21 12.36 -3.77
N TYR A 56 -3.93 11.70 -2.66
CA TYR A 56 -2.59 11.62 -2.08
C TYR A 56 -2.11 10.18 -2.10
N VAL A 57 -0.98 9.93 -2.75
CA VAL A 57 -0.37 8.60 -2.85
C VAL A 57 0.89 8.60 -2.02
N PHE A 58 0.91 7.79 -0.96
CA PHE A 58 2.03 7.61 -0.04
C PHE A 58 2.75 6.32 -0.40
N ILE A 59 4.07 6.38 -0.53
CA ILE A 59 4.93 5.23 -0.81
C ILE A 59 6.04 5.22 0.23
N SER A 60 6.03 4.21 1.10
CA SER A 60 6.97 4.08 2.20
C SER A 60 8.40 3.78 1.70
N HIS A 61 8.55 2.95 0.67
CA HIS A 61 9.80 2.60 0.02
C HIS A 61 9.55 1.96 -1.37
N ASP A 62 10.61 1.59 -2.07
CA ASP A 62 10.54 1.10 -3.45
C ASP A 62 10.66 -0.42 -3.61
N HIS A 63 10.41 -1.22 -2.56
CA HIS A 63 10.19 -2.64 -2.72
C HIS A 63 8.90 -2.90 -3.50
N ILE A 64 8.90 -3.98 -4.30
CA ILE A 64 7.81 -4.25 -5.24
C ILE A 64 6.46 -4.48 -4.54
N ASP A 65 6.46 -5.01 -3.34
CA ASP A 65 5.28 -5.30 -2.52
C ASP A 65 4.70 -4.07 -1.79
N HIS A 66 5.34 -2.90 -1.94
CA HIS A 66 4.88 -1.60 -1.43
C HIS A 66 4.67 -0.56 -2.51
N MET A 67 5.17 -0.79 -3.72
CA MET A 67 5.08 0.16 -4.82
C MET A 67 4.84 -0.53 -6.16
N ASP A 68 3.59 -0.53 -6.62
CA ASP A 68 3.30 -0.93 -8.00
C ASP A 68 3.56 0.24 -8.96
N PRO A 69 4.29 0.02 -10.07
CA PRO A 69 4.47 1.04 -11.09
C PRO A 69 3.17 1.61 -11.67
N VAL A 70 2.05 0.91 -11.54
CA VAL A 70 0.72 1.37 -11.97
C VAL A 70 0.34 2.70 -11.34
N VAL A 71 0.78 2.98 -10.10
CA VAL A 71 0.47 4.24 -9.41
C VAL A 71 0.98 5.47 -10.17
N PHE A 72 2.03 5.33 -10.97
CA PHE A 72 2.57 6.43 -11.78
C PHE A 72 1.82 6.65 -13.09
N THR A 73 0.94 5.73 -13.49
CA THR A 73 0.02 5.94 -14.61
C THR A 73 -1.06 6.96 -14.26
N TRP A 74 -1.31 7.20 -12.98
CA TRP A 74 -2.31 8.17 -12.48
C TRP A 74 -1.80 9.61 -12.46
N LYS A 75 -0.53 9.86 -12.78
CA LYS A 75 0.19 11.15 -12.63
C LYS A 75 -0.47 12.36 -13.27
N ASP A 76 -1.32 12.15 -14.25
CA ASP A 76 -2.00 13.22 -15.00
C ASP A 76 -3.43 13.51 -14.47
N LEU A 77 -3.87 12.79 -13.43
CA LEU A 77 -5.15 13.06 -12.77
C LEU A 77 -5.11 14.41 -12.05
N PRO A 78 -6.16 15.24 -12.19
CA PRO A 78 -6.27 16.47 -11.43
C PRO A 78 -6.21 16.20 -9.92
N GLY A 79 -5.49 17.04 -9.18
CA GLY A 79 -5.44 16.94 -7.71
C GLY A 79 -4.56 15.85 -7.14
N ILE A 80 -3.90 15.03 -7.98
CA ILE A 80 -2.99 13.98 -7.49
C ILE A 80 -1.68 14.55 -6.97
N ARG A 81 -1.21 14.02 -5.85
CA ARG A 81 0.08 14.33 -5.22
C ARG A 81 0.71 13.08 -4.67
N TYR A 82 2.02 12.94 -4.87
CA TYR A 82 2.81 11.83 -4.33
C TYR A 82 3.65 12.30 -3.16
N VAL A 83 3.65 11.53 -2.08
CA VAL A 83 4.51 11.67 -0.90
C VAL A 83 5.28 10.37 -0.76
N VAL A 84 6.59 10.44 -0.87
CA VAL A 84 7.43 9.24 -0.99
C VAL A 84 8.62 9.33 -0.06
N SER A 85 9.19 8.19 0.32
CA SER A 85 10.44 8.17 1.07
C SER A 85 11.59 8.85 0.29
N SER A 86 12.50 9.49 1.02
CA SER A 86 13.64 10.18 0.44
C SER A 86 14.68 9.25 -0.17
N ASP A 87 14.74 7.99 0.27
CA ASP A 87 15.69 6.97 -0.18
C ASP A 87 15.23 6.19 -1.42
N MET A 88 13.98 6.40 -1.86
CA MET A 88 13.50 5.77 -3.09
C MET A 88 14.40 6.07 -4.27
N THR A 89 14.77 5.02 -4.99
CA THR A 89 15.64 5.10 -6.18
C THR A 89 14.85 5.42 -7.46
N VAL A 90 13.57 5.05 -7.49
CA VAL A 90 12.69 5.31 -8.63
C VAL A 90 12.32 6.79 -8.71
N GLY A 91 12.52 7.38 -9.89
CA GLY A 91 12.23 8.80 -10.14
C GLY A 91 10.74 9.10 -10.09
N THR A 92 10.27 9.71 -9.01
CA THR A 92 8.90 10.19 -8.89
C THR A 92 8.89 11.72 -8.84
N ARG A 93 7.80 12.33 -9.27
CA ARG A 93 7.53 13.77 -9.10
C ARG A 93 7.01 14.11 -7.69
N GLY A 94 7.11 13.17 -6.74
CA GLY A 94 6.57 13.31 -5.39
C GLY A 94 7.40 14.22 -4.48
N ARG A 95 6.79 14.60 -3.36
CA ARG A 95 7.48 15.21 -2.23
C ARG A 95 8.21 14.11 -1.49
N ARG A 96 9.53 14.21 -1.44
CA ARG A 96 10.38 13.26 -0.72
C ARG A 96 10.45 13.63 0.76
N MET A 97 10.32 12.63 1.62
CA MET A 97 10.39 12.79 3.07
C MET A 97 11.43 11.84 3.68
N ALA A 98 12.29 12.39 4.51
CA ALA A 98 13.21 11.63 5.36
C ALA A 98 12.62 11.48 6.76
N PRO A 99 13.11 10.53 7.58
CA PRO A 99 12.74 10.45 8.99
C PRO A 99 12.90 11.79 9.71
N GLY A 100 11.86 12.21 10.43
CA GLY A 100 11.79 13.49 11.14
C GLY A 100 11.16 14.63 10.34
N ASP A 101 10.94 14.48 9.04
CA ASP A 101 10.30 15.50 8.23
C ASP A 101 8.81 15.64 8.58
N VAL A 102 8.34 16.89 8.49
CA VAL A 102 6.92 17.26 8.64
C VAL A 102 6.52 18.09 7.44
N LEU A 103 5.39 17.76 6.83
CA LEU A 103 4.88 18.43 5.65
C LEU A 103 3.38 18.71 5.78
N GLU A 104 3.00 20.00 5.68
CA GLU A 104 1.61 20.41 5.52
C GLU A 104 1.18 20.19 4.06
N LEU A 105 0.22 19.30 3.85
CA LEU A 105 -0.32 18.94 2.52
C LEU A 105 -1.55 19.76 2.17
N ALA A 106 -2.36 20.10 3.18
CA ALA A 106 -3.53 20.96 3.12
C ALA A 106 -3.76 21.60 4.50
N PRO A 107 -4.62 22.62 4.63
CA PRO A 107 -4.89 23.28 5.92
C PRO A 107 -5.38 22.34 7.03
N ASP A 108 -5.98 21.21 6.64
CA ASP A 108 -6.53 20.15 7.51
C ASP A 108 -5.80 18.82 7.34
N MET A 109 -4.57 18.86 6.79
CA MET A 109 -3.77 17.66 6.56
C MET A 109 -2.28 17.89 6.73
N THR A 110 -1.69 17.19 7.68
CA THR A 110 -0.25 17.17 7.94
C THR A 110 0.28 15.75 7.93
N VAL A 111 1.44 15.52 7.34
CA VAL A 111 2.14 14.24 7.39
C VAL A 111 3.48 14.38 8.10
N LYS A 112 3.80 13.38 8.93
CA LYS A 112 5.11 13.21 9.58
C LYS A 112 5.69 11.89 9.09
N ALA A 113 6.98 11.91 8.75
CA ALA A 113 7.74 10.70 8.43
C ALA A 113 8.58 10.29 9.63
N PHE A 114 8.57 8.99 9.94
CA PHE A 114 9.41 8.42 11.00
C PHE A 114 10.34 7.36 10.40
N ASP A 115 11.35 6.99 11.17
CA ASP A 115 12.31 5.95 10.81
C ASP A 115 11.63 4.57 10.67
N SER A 116 12.29 3.67 9.98
CA SER A 116 11.88 2.29 9.79
C SER A 116 12.99 1.33 10.20
N THR A 117 12.69 0.04 10.29
CA THR A 117 13.66 -1.04 10.54
C THR A 117 14.01 -1.82 9.28
N ASP A 118 13.49 -1.39 8.16
CA ASP A 118 13.81 -1.76 6.79
C ASP A 118 13.90 -0.47 5.96
N PRO A 119 14.35 -0.47 4.69
CA PRO A 119 14.38 0.75 3.88
C PRO A 119 13.08 1.54 3.94
N GLY A 120 13.18 2.86 3.82
CA GLY A 120 12.03 3.74 3.75
C GLY A 120 11.66 4.44 5.04
N VAL A 121 10.39 4.80 5.14
CA VAL A 121 9.80 5.54 6.25
C VAL A 121 8.43 4.99 6.63
N SER A 122 8.00 5.20 7.87
CA SER A 122 6.59 5.12 8.24
C SER A 122 5.95 6.51 8.21
N PHE A 123 4.66 6.59 7.92
CA PHE A 123 3.91 7.84 7.84
C PHE A 123 2.86 7.95 8.94
N LEU A 124 2.78 9.11 9.59
CA LEU A 124 1.63 9.51 10.39
C LEU A 124 0.96 10.69 9.71
N VAL A 125 -0.26 10.49 9.22
CA VAL A 125 -1.05 11.51 8.54
C VAL A 125 -2.17 11.95 9.47
N GLU A 126 -2.14 13.21 9.88
CA GLU A 126 -3.30 13.87 10.47
C GLU A 126 -4.18 14.35 9.32
N PHE A 127 -5.36 13.76 9.18
CA PHE A 127 -6.30 14.02 8.10
C PHE A 127 -7.65 14.39 8.68
N ARG A 128 -7.98 15.70 8.66
CA ARG A 128 -9.25 16.24 9.16
C ARG A 128 -9.58 15.81 10.59
N GLY A 129 -8.53 15.70 11.44
CA GLY A 129 -8.65 15.30 12.83
C GLY A 129 -8.43 13.80 13.09
N LEU A 130 -8.48 12.93 12.07
CA LEU A 130 -8.14 11.51 12.19
C LEU A 130 -6.63 11.32 12.01
N ASN A 131 -5.98 10.60 12.93
CA ASN A 131 -4.56 10.29 12.89
C ASN A 131 -4.35 8.88 12.33
N VAL A 132 -3.89 8.78 11.08
CA VAL A 132 -3.66 7.53 10.36
C VAL A 132 -2.18 7.23 10.30
N PHE A 133 -1.76 6.09 10.84
CA PHE A 133 -0.38 5.62 10.80
C PHE A 133 -0.26 4.44 9.83
N HIS A 134 0.68 4.54 8.91
CA HIS A 134 1.07 3.45 8.04
C HIS A 134 2.53 3.10 8.31
N ALA A 135 2.78 1.88 8.77
CA ALA A 135 4.10 1.47 9.24
C ALA A 135 5.13 1.30 8.11
N GLY A 136 4.68 1.12 6.83
CA GLY A 136 5.59 0.56 5.83
C GLY A 136 6.14 -0.76 6.36
N ASP A 137 7.46 -0.92 6.30
CA ASP A 137 8.14 -2.09 6.84
C ASP A 137 8.77 -1.87 8.22
N LEU A 138 8.26 -0.89 8.97
CA LEU A 138 8.61 -0.77 10.36
C LEU A 138 8.05 -1.95 11.15
N ASN A 139 8.93 -2.87 11.58
CA ASN A 139 8.56 -4.04 12.37
C ASN A 139 9.75 -4.54 13.19
N PHE A 140 9.50 -5.43 14.14
CA PHE A 140 10.54 -6.21 14.83
C PHE A 140 10.91 -7.42 13.96
N TRP A 141 11.80 -7.23 12.99
CA TRP A 141 12.29 -8.26 12.07
C TRP A 141 13.29 -9.20 12.74
N HIS A 142 12.84 -10.00 13.70
CA HIS A 142 13.69 -10.85 14.56
C HIS A 142 14.12 -12.17 13.90
N TRP A 143 13.39 -12.66 12.88
CA TRP A 143 13.65 -13.93 12.18
C TRP A 143 14.14 -15.05 13.12
N ARG A 144 13.43 -15.21 14.25
CA ARG A 144 13.86 -15.94 15.44
C ARG A 144 14.33 -17.36 15.16
N ASP A 145 13.73 -18.05 14.20
CA ASP A 145 14.01 -19.44 13.90
C ASP A 145 15.30 -19.60 13.07
N GLU A 146 15.84 -18.49 12.54
CA GLU A 146 17.03 -18.44 11.65
C GLU A 146 18.15 -17.59 12.24
N SER A 147 17.83 -16.63 13.13
CA SER A 147 18.78 -15.66 13.69
C SER A 147 19.45 -16.14 14.97
N THR A 148 20.65 -15.67 15.21
CA THR A 148 21.34 -15.80 16.51
C THR A 148 20.75 -14.85 17.55
N LEU A 149 21.01 -15.13 18.84
CA LEU A 149 20.54 -14.25 19.92
C LEU A 149 21.04 -12.79 19.78
N PRO A 150 22.32 -12.51 19.46
CA PRO A 150 22.78 -11.14 19.24
C PRO A 150 22.04 -10.41 18.12
N GLU A 151 21.72 -11.07 16.99
CA GLU A 151 20.98 -10.49 15.88
C GLU A 151 19.53 -10.14 16.30
N ILE A 152 18.90 -11.01 17.12
CA ILE A 152 17.57 -10.73 17.68
C ILE A 152 17.61 -9.54 18.63
N GLU A 153 18.65 -9.45 19.50
CA GLU A 153 18.83 -8.33 20.42
C GLU A 153 19.08 -7.01 19.69
N GLU A 154 19.84 -7.04 18.58
CA GLU A 154 20.06 -5.89 17.72
C GLU A 154 18.76 -5.42 17.05
N ALA A 155 17.99 -6.35 16.44
CA ALA A 155 16.69 -6.04 15.83
C ALA A 155 15.69 -5.47 16.87
N ASP A 156 15.66 -5.98 18.12
CA ASP A 156 14.82 -5.40 19.19
C ASP A 156 15.25 -3.98 19.54
N ALA A 157 16.55 -3.72 19.62
CA ALA A 157 17.07 -2.39 19.94
C ALA A 157 16.76 -1.36 18.83
N GLU A 158 16.93 -1.74 17.56
CA GLU A 158 16.59 -0.90 16.40
C GLU A 158 15.10 -0.61 16.34
N PHE A 159 14.26 -1.63 16.51
CA PHE A 159 12.82 -1.48 16.50
C PHE A 159 12.33 -0.54 17.62
N ARG A 160 12.83 -0.71 18.86
CA ARG A 160 12.49 0.19 19.98
C ARG A 160 12.91 1.62 19.71
N LYS A 161 14.10 1.82 19.14
CA LYS A 161 14.61 3.13 18.78
C LYS A 161 13.73 3.81 17.73
N ALA A 162 13.28 3.07 16.71
CA ALA A 162 12.37 3.60 15.69
C ALA A 162 10.98 3.94 16.23
N LEU A 163 10.48 3.19 17.25
CA LEU A 163 9.18 3.44 17.87
C LEU A 163 9.17 4.62 18.86
N GLU A 164 10.30 4.97 19.47
CA GLU A 164 10.37 6.00 20.51
C GLU A 164 9.76 7.33 20.06
N PRO A 165 10.09 7.88 18.87
CA PRO A 165 9.47 9.12 18.39
C PRO A 165 7.97 8.99 18.11
N ILE A 166 7.49 7.81 17.71
CA ILE A 166 6.09 7.58 17.34
C ILE A 166 5.20 7.54 18.58
N SER A 167 5.68 6.95 19.68
CA SER A 167 4.90 6.74 20.92
C SER A 167 4.43 8.02 21.61
N GLY A 168 4.94 9.18 21.20
CA GLY A 168 4.49 10.50 21.68
C GLY A 168 3.32 11.10 20.92
N HIS A 169 2.84 10.46 19.85
CA HIS A 169 1.78 10.96 19.00
C HIS A 169 0.47 10.18 19.17
N PRO A 170 -0.69 10.85 19.08
CA PRO A 170 -1.97 10.15 19.00
C PRO A 170 -2.03 9.39 17.68
N VAL A 171 -2.52 8.14 17.71
CA VAL A 171 -2.77 7.30 16.56
C VAL A 171 -4.18 6.73 16.69
N ASP A 172 -5.06 7.07 15.75
CA ASP A 172 -6.43 6.57 15.71
C ASP A 172 -6.50 5.24 14.96
N ILE A 173 -5.90 5.18 13.77
CA ILE A 173 -5.84 3.96 12.95
C ILE A 173 -4.37 3.69 12.62
N ALA A 174 -3.91 2.46 12.87
CA ALA A 174 -2.58 2.00 12.49
C ALA A 174 -2.68 0.79 11.56
N PHE A 175 -2.04 0.87 10.39
CA PHE A 175 -1.72 -0.27 9.54
C PHE A 175 -0.34 -0.77 9.92
N PHE A 176 -0.24 -2.03 10.37
CA PHE A 176 1.00 -2.53 10.96
C PHE A 176 1.32 -3.97 10.49
N PRO A 177 2.60 -4.27 10.16
CA PRO A 177 3.00 -5.57 9.66
C PRO A 177 2.74 -6.72 10.65
N LEU A 178 2.22 -7.82 10.11
CA LEU A 178 2.01 -9.08 10.80
C LEU A 178 2.49 -10.21 9.87
N ASP A 179 3.81 -10.33 9.71
CA ASP A 179 4.41 -11.20 8.69
C ASP A 179 4.70 -12.61 9.21
N PRO A 180 3.92 -13.61 8.80
CA PRO A 180 4.10 -14.99 9.25
C PRO A 180 5.37 -15.67 8.72
N ARG A 181 6.09 -15.07 7.76
CA ARG A 181 7.38 -15.58 7.28
C ARG A 181 8.46 -15.53 8.36
N GLN A 182 8.34 -14.62 9.33
CA GLN A 182 9.26 -14.54 10.48
C GLN A 182 9.25 -15.80 11.36
N GLY A 183 8.30 -16.74 11.15
CA GLY A 183 8.20 -17.96 11.95
C GLY A 183 7.65 -17.73 13.35
N THR A 184 8.26 -18.34 14.35
CA THR A 184 7.79 -18.27 15.75
C THR A 184 7.80 -16.84 16.28
N MET A 185 6.68 -16.40 16.90
CA MET A 185 6.49 -15.07 17.49
C MET A 185 6.46 -13.91 16.46
N PHE A 186 6.03 -14.15 15.24
CA PHE A 186 5.90 -13.12 14.19
C PHE A 186 5.02 -11.95 14.63
N GLU A 187 4.15 -12.11 15.60
CA GLU A 187 3.28 -11.07 16.17
C GLU A 187 3.98 -10.16 17.20
N ALA A 188 5.24 -10.43 17.54
CA ALA A 188 5.94 -9.71 18.61
C ALA A 188 6.06 -8.21 18.34
N GLY A 189 6.32 -7.81 17.09
CA GLY A 189 6.39 -6.40 16.67
C GLY A 189 5.06 -5.69 16.87
N ALA A 190 3.97 -6.26 16.37
CA ALA A 190 2.62 -5.69 16.51
C ALA A 190 2.18 -5.61 17.97
N ASN A 191 2.46 -6.63 18.78
CA ASN A 191 2.18 -6.63 20.22
C ASN A 191 2.94 -5.50 20.93
N PHE A 192 4.22 -5.30 20.62
CA PHE A 192 5.02 -4.23 21.22
C PHE A 192 4.54 -2.85 20.76
N PHE A 193 4.16 -2.71 19.50
CA PHE A 193 3.58 -1.47 18.96
C PHE A 193 2.29 -1.09 19.71
N ILE A 194 1.36 -2.03 19.90
CA ILE A 194 0.13 -1.80 20.68
C ILE A 194 0.45 -1.29 22.09
N LEU A 195 1.43 -1.90 22.76
CA LEU A 195 1.77 -1.53 24.15
C LEU A 195 2.45 -0.18 24.24
N SER A 196 3.25 0.20 23.25
CA SER A 196 4.08 1.42 23.26
C SER A 196 3.35 2.62 22.69
N VAL A 197 2.69 2.48 21.54
CA VAL A 197 2.02 3.56 20.80
C VAL A 197 0.55 3.69 21.21
N LYS A 198 -0.11 2.55 21.49
CA LYS A 198 -1.52 2.47 21.91
C LYS A 198 -2.47 3.09 20.89
N PRO A 199 -2.43 2.63 19.62
CA PRO A 199 -3.40 3.10 18.64
C PRO A 199 -4.81 2.73 19.10
N ARG A 200 -5.83 3.50 18.71
CA ARG A 200 -7.23 3.15 19.02
C ARG A 200 -7.67 1.91 18.23
N ILE A 201 -7.25 1.86 16.95
CA ILE A 201 -7.50 0.75 16.03
C ILE A 201 -6.17 0.31 15.43
N LEU A 202 -5.90 -1.00 15.41
CA LEU A 202 -4.82 -1.58 14.65
C LEU A 202 -5.40 -2.52 13.59
N ILE A 203 -5.00 -2.33 12.35
CA ILE A 203 -5.35 -3.17 11.21
C ILE A 203 -4.08 -3.88 10.76
N PRO A 204 -4.00 -5.22 10.91
CA PRO A 204 -2.86 -5.99 10.43
C PRO A 204 -2.70 -5.89 8.92
N MET A 205 -1.47 -5.82 8.46
CA MET A 205 -1.07 -5.87 7.05
C MET A 205 0.14 -6.79 6.86
N HIS A 206 0.67 -6.91 5.65
CA HIS A 206 1.91 -7.64 5.35
C HIS A 206 1.85 -9.15 5.62
N TYR A 207 0.67 -9.75 5.48
CA TYR A 207 0.45 -11.20 5.68
C TYR A 207 0.24 -11.97 4.36
N PHE A 208 0.48 -11.30 3.20
CA PHE A 208 0.25 -11.87 1.86
C PHE A 208 -1.16 -12.48 1.73
N HIS A 209 -1.26 -13.72 1.29
CA HIS A 209 -2.51 -14.46 1.15
C HIS A 209 -2.93 -15.24 2.42
N ARG A 210 -2.26 -15.00 3.55
CA ARG A 210 -2.50 -15.70 4.83
C ARG A 210 -3.46 -14.93 5.74
N ALA A 211 -4.64 -14.60 5.21
CA ALA A 211 -5.67 -13.83 5.92
C ALA A 211 -6.09 -14.46 7.27
N GLU A 212 -5.97 -15.79 7.41
CA GLU A 212 -6.25 -16.50 8.67
C GLU A 212 -5.37 -16.03 9.82
N VAL A 213 -4.14 -15.57 9.54
CA VAL A 213 -3.21 -15.04 10.54
C VAL A 213 -3.74 -13.73 11.11
N ALA A 214 -4.19 -12.81 10.25
CA ALA A 214 -4.77 -11.53 10.67
C ALA A 214 -6.07 -11.74 11.48
N MET A 215 -6.94 -12.65 11.05
CA MET A 215 -8.18 -12.98 11.78
C MET A 215 -7.91 -13.57 13.16
N GLU A 216 -6.96 -14.50 13.29
CA GLU A 216 -6.61 -15.10 14.59
C GLU A 216 -5.95 -14.06 15.51
N TYR A 217 -5.09 -13.20 14.95
CA TYR A 217 -4.48 -12.11 15.72
C TYR A 217 -5.54 -11.13 16.23
N ALA A 218 -6.48 -10.70 15.40
CA ALA A 218 -7.57 -9.80 15.80
C ALA A 218 -8.42 -10.38 16.91
N ARG A 219 -8.66 -11.71 16.91
CA ARG A 219 -9.43 -12.40 17.93
C ARG A 219 -8.75 -12.40 19.32
N THR A 220 -7.42 -12.31 19.37
CA THR A 220 -6.64 -12.51 20.60
C THR A 220 -5.93 -11.27 21.11
N ALA A 221 -5.57 -10.32 20.23
CA ALA A 221 -4.69 -9.21 20.55
C ALA A 221 -5.39 -7.92 20.98
N SER A 222 -6.72 -7.80 20.80
CA SER A 222 -7.46 -6.61 21.24
C SER A 222 -7.31 -6.36 22.74
N THR A 223 -7.08 -5.11 23.11
CA THR A 223 -6.90 -4.67 24.50
C THR A 223 -7.99 -3.64 24.87
N ARG A 224 -7.96 -3.15 26.12
CA ARG A 224 -8.92 -2.10 26.52
C ARG A 224 -8.69 -0.76 25.83
N GLY A 225 -7.51 -0.53 25.29
CA GLY A 225 -7.15 0.74 24.65
C GLY A 225 -6.94 0.64 23.13
N THR A 226 -6.85 -0.59 22.60
CA THR A 226 -6.66 -0.86 21.19
C THR A 226 -7.61 -1.96 20.72
N GLU A 227 -8.39 -1.68 19.70
CA GLU A 227 -9.17 -2.67 18.99
C GLU A 227 -8.36 -3.16 17.78
N VAL A 228 -8.23 -4.47 17.59
CA VAL A 228 -7.56 -5.07 16.44
C VAL A 228 -8.62 -5.56 15.47
N ILE A 229 -8.59 -5.05 14.25
CA ILE A 229 -9.59 -5.35 13.21
C ILE A 229 -8.89 -5.99 12.02
N ALA A 230 -9.21 -7.25 11.72
CA ALA A 230 -8.77 -7.90 10.51
C ALA A 230 -9.65 -7.46 9.33
N MET A 231 -9.00 -7.18 8.20
CA MET A 231 -9.63 -6.95 6.90
C MET A 231 -9.12 -8.03 5.93
N PRO A 232 -9.63 -9.29 6.05
CA PRO A 232 -9.04 -10.45 5.39
C PRO A 232 -9.29 -10.50 3.89
N GLY A 233 -10.34 -9.86 3.41
CA GLY A 233 -10.71 -9.84 2.00
C GLY A 233 -10.10 -8.66 1.25
N TYR A 234 -9.72 -8.88 0.00
CA TYR A 234 -9.35 -7.78 -0.89
C TYR A 234 -10.61 -7.01 -1.26
N GLY A 235 -10.55 -5.70 -1.11
CA GLY A 235 -11.71 -4.82 -1.23
C GLY A 235 -12.57 -4.72 0.04
N ASP A 236 -12.16 -5.36 1.17
CA ASP A 236 -12.82 -5.15 2.46
C ASP A 236 -12.83 -3.67 2.83
N ARG A 237 -13.96 -3.22 3.38
CA ARG A 237 -14.17 -1.82 3.75
C ARG A 237 -14.60 -1.71 5.20
N LEU A 238 -14.05 -0.71 5.88
CA LEU A 238 -14.40 -0.32 7.24
C LEU A 238 -14.82 1.16 7.24
N GLY A 239 -16.03 1.44 7.66
CA GLY A 239 -16.51 2.80 7.93
C GLY A 239 -16.09 3.25 9.32
N VAL A 240 -15.64 4.50 9.44
CA VAL A 240 -15.21 5.13 10.68
C VAL A 240 -15.86 6.51 10.78
N GLU A 241 -16.93 6.63 11.54
CA GLU A 241 -17.53 7.92 11.88
C GLU A 241 -16.77 8.54 13.06
N MET A 242 -16.35 9.79 12.94
CA MET A 242 -15.76 10.57 14.03
C MET A 242 -16.70 11.72 14.39
N ASP A 243 -17.16 11.72 15.64
CA ASP A 243 -18.02 12.81 16.16
C ASP A 243 -17.23 14.08 16.55
N GLU A 244 -17.95 15.12 16.98
CA GLU A 244 -17.37 16.41 17.38
C GLU A 244 -16.45 16.30 18.61
N GLU A 245 -16.62 15.28 19.44
CA GLU A 245 -15.80 14.97 20.62
C GLU A 245 -14.59 14.08 20.28
N GLY A 246 -14.51 13.58 19.02
CA GLY A 246 -13.44 12.70 18.54
C GLY A 246 -13.66 11.22 18.90
N TYR A 247 -14.87 10.80 19.27
CA TYR A 247 -15.18 9.38 19.40
C TYR A 247 -15.33 8.74 18.03
N LEU A 248 -14.81 7.51 17.91
CA LEU A 248 -14.90 6.72 16.68
C LEU A 248 -16.02 5.68 16.82
N ASN A 249 -16.93 5.66 15.86
CA ASN A 249 -17.95 4.65 15.69
C ASN A 249 -17.65 3.85 14.41
N LEU A 250 -17.55 2.53 14.53
CA LEU A 250 -17.15 1.65 13.44
C LEU A 250 -18.37 0.96 12.85
N TYR A 251 -18.40 0.85 11.53
CA TYR A 251 -19.50 0.16 10.82
C TYR A 251 -18.98 -0.48 9.54
N ILE A 252 -19.75 -1.38 8.95
CA ILE A 252 -19.48 -1.94 7.63
C ILE A 252 -20.23 -1.08 6.61
N PRO A 253 -19.53 -0.38 5.71
CA PRO A 253 -20.19 0.44 4.69
C PRO A 253 -21.03 -0.43 3.74
N GLU A 254 -22.11 0.14 3.23
CA GLU A 254 -22.82 -0.50 2.13
C GLU A 254 -21.89 -0.75 0.94
N PRO A 255 -22.05 -1.87 0.23
CA PRO A 255 -21.25 -2.12 -0.98
C PRO A 255 -21.48 -0.99 -1.98
N GLU A 256 -20.38 -0.60 -2.67
CA GLU A 256 -20.54 0.35 -3.77
C GLU A 256 -21.48 -0.26 -4.82
N PRO A 257 -22.39 0.55 -5.41
CA PRO A 257 -23.22 0.06 -6.49
C PRO A 257 -22.32 -0.48 -7.60
N GLU A 258 -22.59 -1.72 -8.04
CA GLU A 258 -21.89 -2.30 -9.19
C GLU A 258 -21.98 -1.32 -10.34
N GLU A 259 -20.85 -0.97 -10.94
CA GLU A 259 -20.86 -0.20 -12.18
C GLU A 259 -21.69 -0.99 -13.21
N PRO A 260 -22.60 -0.34 -13.95
CA PRO A 260 -23.35 -1.02 -14.97
C PRO A 260 -22.34 -1.68 -15.91
N LYS A 261 -22.37 -3.01 -15.99
CA LYS A 261 -21.60 -3.72 -17.01
C LYS A 261 -21.97 -3.09 -18.34
N GLU A 262 -20.99 -2.53 -19.04
CA GLU A 262 -21.19 -2.14 -20.43
C GLU A 262 -21.74 -3.40 -21.11
N GLU A 263 -23.02 -3.35 -21.50
CA GLU A 263 -23.56 -4.40 -22.36
C GLU A 263 -22.64 -4.42 -23.56
N GLU A 264 -21.91 -5.52 -23.75
CA GLU A 264 -21.24 -5.82 -25.01
C GLU A 264 -22.31 -5.64 -26.07
N THR A 265 -22.33 -4.48 -26.69
CA THR A 265 -23.15 -4.26 -27.87
C THR A 265 -22.52 -5.19 -28.90
N GLU A 266 -23.11 -6.38 -29.05
CA GLU A 266 -22.85 -7.26 -30.18
C GLU A 266 -23.01 -6.36 -31.42
N VAL A 267 -21.89 -5.87 -31.92
CA VAL A 267 -21.85 -5.26 -33.25
C VAL A 267 -22.17 -6.41 -34.18
N LEU A 268 -23.46 -6.56 -34.49
CA LEU A 268 -23.90 -7.34 -35.61
C LEU A 268 -23.18 -6.72 -36.82
N LEU A 269 -22.05 -7.34 -37.17
CA LEU A 269 -21.43 -7.13 -38.47
C LEU A 269 -22.50 -7.48 -39.49
N ALA A 270 -23.07 -6.44 -40.08
CA ALA A 270 -23.91 -6.62 -41.26
C ALA A 270 -23.04 -7.29 -42.33
N GLU A 271 -23.24 -8.58 -42.51
CA GLU A 271 -22.82 -9.28 -43.72
C GLU A 271 -23.61 -8.63 -44.85
N ASP A 272 -22.88 -8.03 -45.79
CA ASP A 272 -23.27 -7.45 -47.07
C ASP A 272 -22.98 -5.95 -47.16
N ASP A 273 -21.69 -5.59 -47.27
CA ASP A 273 -21.25 -4.38 -47.98
C ASP A 273 -20.57 -4.80 -49.28
N PRO A 274 -21.22 -4.58 -50.44
CA PRO A 274 -20.70 -5.00 -51.76
C PRO A 274 -19.60 -4.10 -52.32
N PHE A 275 -18.97 -3.23 -51.52
CA PHE A 275 -17.94 -2.25 -52.00
C PHE A 275 -16.52 -2.50 -51.44
N LEU A 276 -16.21 -3.64 -50.82
CA LEU A 276 -14.84 -3.98 -50.44
C LEU A 276 -14.21 -5.00 -51.39
N GLU A 277 -14.16 -4.67 -52.69
CA GLU A 277 -13.18 -5.21 -53.62
C GLU A 277 -12.16 -4.11 -53.94
N SER A 278 -10.96 -4.19 -53.37
CA SER A 278 -9.76 -3.69 -54.02
C SER A 278 -8.54 -4.44 -53.57
N ASP A 279 -8.05 -5.23 -54.47
CA ASP A 279 -6.77 -5.94 -54.51
C ASP A 279 -5.59 -5.04 -54.04
N LEU A 280 -4.87 -5.52 -53.02
CA LEU A 280 -3.44 -5.24 -52.86
C LEU A 280 -2.73 -6.54 -52.44
N PRO A 281 -1.70 -6.98 -53.20
CA PRO A 281 -1.04 -8.25 -52.92
C PRO A 281 -0.12 -8.16 -51.69
N LEU A 282 -0.32 -9.09 -50.78
CA LEU A 282 0.60 -9.44 -49.69
C LEU A 282 1.86 -10.09 -50.24
N ALA A 283 2.82 -9.30 -50.71
CA ALA A 283 4.18 -9.73 -51.00
C ALA A 283 5.13 -8.54 -50.93
N GLN A 284 5.61 -8.20 -49.73
CA GLN A 284 6.87 -7.50 -49.48
C GLN A 284 6.94 -6.95 -48.06
N LEU A 285 7.06 -7.84 -47.05
CA LEU A 285 7.58 -7.50 -45.72
C LEU A 285 8.19 -8.77 -45.08
N ALA A 286 9.16 -9.34 -45.77
CA ALA A 286 10.07 -10.34 -45.19
C ALA A 286 11.48 -9.93 -45.68
N GLU A 287 12.19 -9.12 -44.89
CA GLU A 287 13.63 -8.96 -44.92
C GLU A 287 14.00 -7.77 -44.04
N ASN A 288 14.29 -8.09 -42.77
CA ASN A 288 15.27 -7.41 -41.92
C ASN A 288 15.18 -7.96 -40.50
N GLN A 289 15.79 -9.11 -40.29
CA GLN A 289 16.25 -9.51 -38.94
C GLN A 289 17.74 -9.10 -38.86
N PRO A 290 18.17 -8.45 -37.78
CA PRO A 290 19.59 -8.26 -37.52
C PRO A 290 20.22 -9.55 -36.98
N GLU A 291 21.38 -9.87 -37.54
CA GLU A 291 22.24 -11.02 -37.19
C GLU A 291 22.77 -10.92 -35.75
N ASP A 292 22.77 -12.06 -35.05
CA ASP A 292 23.41 -12.24 -33.76
C ASP A 292 24.95 -12.08 -33.86
N PRO A 293 25.59 -11.44 -32.86
CA PRO A 293 27.07 -11.37 -32.79
C PRO A 293 27.63 -12.70 -32.31
N PRO A 294 28.86 -13.07 -32.77
CA PRO A 294 29.44 -14.39 -32.58
C PRO A 294 29.92 -14.65 -31.13
N GLU A 295 29.69 -15.89 -30.69
CA GLU A 295 30.26 -16.49 -29.47
C GLU A 295 31.81 -16.32 -29.41
N LYS A 296 32.27 -15.79 -28.27
CA LYS A 296 33.70 -15.84 -27.92
C LYS A 296 33.99 -17.08 -27.07
N THR A 297 34.53 -18.09 -27.71
CA THR A 297 35.32 -19.14 -27.05
C THR A 297 36.69 -18.60 -26.70
N GLY A 298 37.12 -18.78 -25.46
CA GLY A 298 38.48 -18.42 -25.05
C GLY A 298 38.78 -18.89 -23.63
N ASP A 299 39.22 -20.15 -23.52
CA ASP A 299 40.00 -20.66 -22.38
C ASP A 299 41.23 -19.79 -22.13
N GLU A 300 41.50 -19.46 -20.86
CA GLU A 300 42.85 -19.47 -20.34
C GLU A 300 42.90 -19.48 -18.80
N PRO A 301 43.98 -20.09 -18.21
CA PRO A 301 43.96 -20.64 -16.85
C PRO A 301 44.44 -19.68 -15.77
N ALA A 302 44.10 -19.99 -14.52
CA ALA A 302 44.54 -19.29 -13.32
C ALA A 302 46.09 -19.40 -13.11
N PRO A 303 46.74 -18.38 -12.53
CA PRO A 303 48.04 -18.56 -11.88
C PRO A 303 47.86 -18.69 -10.36
N GLU A 304 48.56 -19.72 -9.84
CA GLU A 304 48.94 -19.89 -8.43
C GLU A 304 49.82 -18.75 -7.95
N ALA A 305 49.57 -18.23 -6.76
CA ALA A 305 50.53 -17.99 -5.66
C ALA A 305 49.78 -17.31 -4.49
#